data_c0ac16038b1c3597814fceb3997062cc
#
_entry.id   c0ac16038b1c3597814fceb3997062cc
#
_cell.length_a   1.000
_cell.length_b   1.000
_cell.length_c   1.000
_cell.angle_alpha   90.00
_cell.angle_beta   90.00
_cell.angle_gamma   90.00
#
_symmetry.space_group_name_H-M   'P 1'
#
loop_
_entity.id
_entity.type
_entity.pdbx_description
1 polymer ?
#
loop_
_entity_poly.entity_id
_entity_poly.type
_entity_poly.pdbx_seq_one_letter_code
_entity_poly.pdbx_strand_id
1 'polypeptide(L)'
;MSQSVKRAARIVDSIAAEPKTVVQLAEEFELHRSTMFRELQSLEEVGYARRRKDGTYTLGFHLVSLAQNSLESIDLRDVASGPLRRLHKVVGNTVHLAALMDDSIIYVDKVEDASGVRMYSRVGAPVRTHCSGVGKAILANIDVGHRDAVLASTDWAKYTENTITTRSGLDVELAAIAEQGWAVDDGEFEDFVNCVAVPIISRAGAVGALSLTAIRMVEDLDQLKTRLPLMQQTAQQIARELG
;
A
#
# COMPACT_ATOMS: atom_id res chain seq x y z
N MET A 1 -18.43 -21.28 -0.08
CA MET A 1 -18.07 -20.15 -0.96
C MET A 1 -18.03 -20.62 -2.41
N SER A 2 -18.64 -19.87 -3.34
CA SER A 2 -18.71 -20.26 -4.77
C SER A 2 -17.31 -20.31 -5.39
N GLN A 3 -16.93 -21.47 -5.93
CA GLN A 3 -15.65 -21.67 -6.62
C GLN A 3 -15.52 -20.79 -7.88
N SER A 4 -16.64 -20.50 -8.56
CA SER A 4 -16.67 -19.64 -9.75
C SER A 4 -16.30 -18.20 -9.42
N VAL A 5 -16.75 -17.63 -8.29
CA VAL A 5 -16.41 -16.27 -7.86
C VAL A 5 -14.92 -16.15 -7.55
N LYS A 6 -14.35 -17.11 -6.81
CA LYS A 6 -12.92 -17.12 -6.51
C LYS A 6 -12.07 -17.23 -7.78
N ARG A 7 -12.52 -18.04 -8.73
CA ARG A 7 -11.81 -18.21 -10.00
C ARG A 7 -11.87 -16.94 -10.83
N ALA A 8 -13.03 -16.29 -10.92
CA ALA A 8 -13.18 -15.02 -11.62
C ALA A 8 -12.23 -13.95 -11.07
N ALA A 9 -12.13 -13.82 -9.74
CA ALA A 9 -11.18 -12.90 -9.09
C ALA A 9 -9.72 -13.23 -9.49
N ARG A 10 -9.32 -14.52 -9.43
CA ARG A 10 -7.97 -14.94 -9.80
C ARG A 10 -7.65 -14.70 -11.28
N ILE A 11 -8.64 -14.81 -12.18
CA ILE A 11 -8.48 -14.46 -13.60
C ILE A 11 -8.19 -12.96 -13.74
N VAL A 12 -8.94 -12.11 -13.01
CA VAL A 12 -8.71 -10.67 -12.99
C VAL A 12 -7.30 -10.35 -12.50
N ASP A 13 -6.83 -10.98 -11.41
CA ASP A 13 -5.47 -10.81 -10.90
C ASP A 13 -4.41 -11.23 -11.93
N SER A 14 -4.64 -12.35 -12.63
CA SER A 14 -3.72 -12.88 -13.65
C SER A 14 -3.56 -11.92 -14.83
N ILE A 15 -4.67 -11.36 -15.37
CA ILE A 15 -4.62 -10.39 -16.46
C ILE A 15 -4.21 -8.98 -16.04
N ALA A 16 -4.19 -8.72 -14.74
CA ALA A 16 -3.65 -7.48 -14.14
C ALA A 16 -2.11 -7.50 -14.15
N ALA A 17 -1.50 -8.66 -13.90
CA ALA A 17 -0.06 -8.83 -13.90
C ALA A 17 0.54 -8.64 -15.32
N GLU A 18 -0.06 -9.27 -16.32
CA GLU A 18 0.31 -9.12 -17.73
C GLU A 18 -0.86 -9.50 -18.67
N PRO A 19 -0.96 -8.91 -19.88
CA PRO A 19 -1.96 -9.32 -20.85
C PRO A 19 -1.78 -10.78 -21.29
N LYS A 20 -2.86 -11.57 -21.26
CA LYS A 20 -2.84 -13.02 -21.57
C LYS A 20 -3.91 -13.42 -22.57
N THR A 21 -3.60 -14.42 -23.40
CA THR A 21 -4.56 -15.06 -24.32
C THR A 21 -5.45 -16.05 -23.59
N VAL A 22 -6.59 -16.42 -24.19
CA VAL A 22 -7.46 -17.51 -23.70
C VAL A 22 -6.67 -18.80 -23.47
N VAL A 23 -5.69 -19.10 -24.36
CA VAL A 23 -4.90 -20.34 -24.29
C VAL A 23 -4.02 -20.35 -23.06
N GLN A 24 -3.28 -19.26 -22.82
CA GLN A 24 -2.42 -19.12 -21.65
C GLN A 24 -3.21 -19.20 -20.33
N LEU A 25 -4.36 -18.51 -20.27
CA LEU A 25 -5.24 -18.57 -19.09
C LEU A 25 -5.85 -19.96 -18.89
N ALA A 26 -6.27 -20.65 -19.98
CA ALA A 26 -6.80 -22.00 -19.88
C ALA A 26 -5.77 -22.99 -19.33
N GLU A 27 -4.51 -22.87 -19.73
CA GLU A 27 -3.38 -23.67 -19.23
C GLU A 27 -3.07 -23.33 -17.75
N GLU A 28 -2.97 -22.05 -17.39
CA GLU A 28 -2.68 -21.60 -16.02
C GLU A 28 -3.74 -22.06 -15.00
N PHE A 29 -5.02 -22.08 -15.41
CA PHE A 29 -6.14 -22.45 -14.55
C PHE A 29 -6.58 -23.91 -14.71
N GLU A 30 -5.87 -24.70 -15.53
CA GLU A 30 -6.19 -26.11 -15.82
C GLU A 30 -7.64 -26.30 -16.32
N LEU A 31 -8.09 -25.39 -17.20
CA LEU A 31 -9.44 -25.40 -17.77
C LEU A 31 -9.44 -25.67 -19.26
N HIS A 32 -10.59 -26.18 -19.75
CA HIS A 32 -10.80 -26.26 -21.19
C HIS A 32 -10.95 -24.84 -21.77
N ARG A 33 -10.38 -24.61 -22.97
CA ARG A 33 -10.39 -23.29 -23.65
C ARG A 33 -11.79 -22.68 -23.77
N SER A 34 -12.80 -23.50 -24.06
CA SER A 34 -14.19 -23.04 -24.18
C SER A 34 -14.75 -22.56 -22.83
N THR A 35 -14.36 -23.17 -21.73
CA THR A 35 -14.76 -22.73 -20.37
C THR A 35 -14.10 -21.40 -20.04
N MET A 36 -12.77 -21.29 -20.24
CA MET A 36 -12.04 -20.05 -20.03
C MET A 36 -12.59 -18.91 -20.90
N PHE A 37 -12.87 -19.17 -22.16
CA PHE A 37 -13.46 -18.18 -23.05
C PHE A 37 -14.80 -17.64 -22.54
N ARG A 38 -15.70 -18.50 -22.04
CA ARG A 38 -16.98 -18.09 -21.46
C ARG A 38 -16.81 -17.26 -20.20
N GLU A 39 -15.85 -17.59 -19.34
CA GLU A 39 -15.56 -16.80 -18.15
C GLU A 39 -15.00 -15.42 -18.50
N LEU A 40 -14.07 -15.34 -19.46
CA LEU A 40 -13.55 -14.08 -19.96
C LEU A 40 -14.63 -13.22 -20.64
N GLN A 41 -15.54 -13.84 -21.39
CA GLN A 41 -16.69 -13.16 -21.98
C GLN A 41 -17.59 -12.56 -20.89
N SER A 42 -17.90 -13.30 -19.82
CA SER A 42 -18.67 -12.79 -18.70
C SER A 42 -17.97 -11.63 -17.98
N LEU A 43 -16.65 -11.70 -17.81
CA LEU A 43 -15.86 -10.60 -17.23
C LEU A 43 -15.81 -9.38 -18.16
N GLU A 44 -15.82 -9.58 -19.47
CA GLU A 44 -15.87 -8.51 -20.48
C GLU A 44 -17.24 -7.82 -20.49
N GLU A 45 -18.33 -8.59 -20.40
CA GLU A 45 -19.71 -8.08 -20.33
C GLU A 45 -19.93 -7.14 -19.13
N VAL A 46 -19.31 -7.45 -17.98
CA VAL A 46 -19.37 -6.57 -16.79
C VAL A 46 -18.26 -5.51 -16.74
N GLY A 47 -17.41 -5.45 -17.76
CA GLY A 47 -16.34 -4.46 -17.88
C GLY A 47 -15.12 -4.69 -16.98
N TYR A 48 -14.94 -5.88 -16.42
CA TYR A 48 -13.79 -6.25 -15.58
C TYR A 48 -12.58 -6.73 -16.41
N ALA A 49 -12.83 -7.29 -17.61
CA ALA A 49 -11.83 -7.59 -18.60
C ALA A 49 -12.12 -6.83 -19.89
N ARG A 50 -11.12 -6.70 -20.75
CA ARG A 50 -11.29 -6.27 -22.14
C ARG A 50 -10.34 -7.02 -23.05
N ARG A 51 -10.80 -7.36 -24.24
CA ARG A 51 -10.00 -7.99 -25.28
C ARG A 51 -9.26 -6.92 -26.08
N ARG A 52 -7.96 -7.13 -26.30
CA ARG A 52 -7.12 -6.29 -27.15
C ARG A 52 -7.16 -6.78 -28.61
N LYS A 53 -6.64 -5.95 -29.52
CA LYS A 53 -6.58 -6.28 -30.96
C LYS A 53 -5.68 -7.49 -31.26
N ASP A 54 -4.68 -7.74 -30.43
CA ASP A 54 -3.76 -8.90 -30.52
C ASP A 54 -4.37 -10.21 -29.96
N GLY A 55 -5.62 -10.17 -29.50
CA GLY A 55 -6.32 -11.32 -28.93
C GLY A 55 -6.05 -11.58 -27.46
N THR A 56 -5.18 -10.80 -26.80
CA THR A 56 -4.95 -10.88 -25.35
C THR A 56 -6.05 -10.17 -24.57
N TYR A 57 -6.25 -10.59 -23.30
CA TYR A 57 -7.13 -9.95 -22.34
C TYR A 57 -6.31 -9.15 -21.33
N THR A 58 -6.85 -8.03 -20.90
CA THR A 58 -6.31 -7.14 -19.87
C THR A 58 -7.45 -6.56 -19.02
N LEU A 59 -7.14 -5.81 -17.95
CA LEU A 59 -8.16 -5.20 -17.11
C LEU A 59 -9.12 -4.29 -17.91
N GLY A 60 -10.40 -4.38 -17.60
CA GLY A 60 -11.45 -3.51 -18.10
C GLY A 60 -11.52 -2.20 -17.34
N PHE A 61 -12.03 -1.14 -17.97
CA PHE A 61 -12.07 0.20 -17.38
C PHE A 61 -13.09 0.36 -16.25
N HIS A 62 -14.06 -0.54 -16.10
CA HIS A 62 -15.00 -0.49 -14.99
C HIS A 62 -14.29 -0.69 -13.64
N LEU A 63 -13.22 -1.48 -13.59
CA LEU A 63 -12.39 -1.63 -12.38
C LEU A 63 -11.73 -0.32 -11.95
N VAL A 64 -11.36 0.55 -12.91
CA VAL A 64 -10.81 1.89 -12.58
C VAL A 64 -11.88 2.74 -11.90
N SER A 65 -13.13 2.72 -12.41
CA SER A 65 -14.24 3.45 -11.78
C SER A 65 -14.55 2.94 -10.37
N LEU A 66 -14.57 1.62 -10.17
CA LEU A 66 -14.80 1.05 -8.84
C LEU A 66 -13.69 1.41 -7.84
N ALA A 67 -12.43 1.32 -8.29
CA ALA A 67 -11.29 1.72 -7.46
C ALA A 67 -11.35 3.22 -7.11
N GLN A 68 -11.71 4.08 -8.07
CA GLN A 68 -11.86 5.52 -7.84
C GLN A 68 -12.94 5.81 -6.80
N ASN A 69 -14.13 5.24 -6.95
CA ASN A 69 -15.21 5.41 -5.96
C ASN A 69 -14.80 4.93 -4.56
N SER A 70 -14.06 3.83 -4.47
CA SER A 70 -13.53 3.33 -3.20
C SER A 70 -12.53 4.31 -2.58
N LEU A 71 -11.62 4.88 -3.38
CA LEU A 71 -10.64 5.85 -2.89
C LEU A 71 -11.27 7.18 -2.50
N GLU A 72 -12.33 7.63 -3.20
CA GLU A 72 -13.08 8.84 -2.88
C GLU A 72 -13.89 8.72 -1.57
N SER A 73 -14.15 7.51 -1.10
CA SER A 73 -14.79 7.29 0.21
C SER A 73 -13.84 7.42 1.40
N ILE A 74 -12.55 7.71 1.17
CA ILE A 74 -11.52 7.80 2.22
C ILE A 74 -11.26 9.27 2.55
N ASP A 75 -11.92 9.80 3.57
CA ASP A 75 -11.77 11.19 4.04
C ASP A 75 -10.31 11.59 4.28
N LEU A 76 -9.51 10.66 4.82
CA LEU A 76 -8.08 10.89 5.05
C LEU A 76 -7.33 11.25 3.76
N ARG A 77 -7.64 10.59 2.64
CA ARG A 77 -6.99 10.85 1.36
C ARG A 77 -7.31 12.26 0.85
N ASP A 78 -8.58 12.66 0.91
CA ASP A 78 -9.02 13.95 0.42
C ASP A 78 -8.38 15.09 1.22
N VAL A 79 -8.42 14.99 2.55
CA VAL A 79 -7.83 15.98 3.47
C VAL A 79 -6.30 16.04 3.30
N ALA A 80 -5.63 14.91 3.14
CA ALA A 80 -4.17 14.83 3.08
C ALA A 80 -3.58 15.26 1.72
N SER A 81 -4.33 15.17 0.62
CA SER A 81 -3.80 15.37 -0.75
C SER A 81 -3.06 16.70 -0.93
N GLY A 82 -3.62 17.81 -0.44
CA GLY A 82 -2.99 19.13 -0.49
C GLY A 82 -1.71 19.21 0.35
N PRO A 83 -1.76 18.88 1.65
CA PRO A 83 -0.59 18.82 2.53
C PRO A 83 0.56 17.95 2.00
N LEU A 84 0.27 16.76 1.48
CA LEU A 84 1.30 15.85 0.94
C LEU A 84 2.01 16.43 -0.27
N ARG A 85 1.28 17.05 -1.20
CA ARG A 85 1.89 17.72 -2.37
C ARG A 85 2.79 18.88 -1.95
N ARG A 86 2.39 19.66 -0.92
CA ARG A 86 3.23 20.73 -0.37
C ARG A 86 4.49 20.16 0.27
N LEU A 87 4.37 19.10 1.08
CA LEU A 87 5.50 18.42 1.68
C LEU A 87 6.47 17.93 0.61
N HIS A 88 6.01 17.18 -0.38
CA HIS A 88 6.81 16.68 -1.50
C HIS A 88 7.55 17.82 -2.22
N LYS A 89 6.85 18.92 -2.53
CA LYS A 89 7.47 20.08 -3.21
C LYS A 89 8.62 20.70 -2.42
N VAL A 90 8.58 20.63 -1.09
CA VAL A 90 9.63 21.20 -0.21
C VAL A 90 10.81 20.25 -0.07
N VAL A 91 10.55 18.94 0.08
CA VAL A 91 11.61 17.96 0.41
C VAL A 91 12.17 17.23 -0.81
N GLY A 92 11.39 17.10 -1.90
CA GLY A 92 11.77 16.37 -3.12
C GLY A 92 11.68 14.83 -3.02
N ASN A 93 11.42 14.29 -1.83
CA ASN A 93 11.32 12.83 -1.64
C ASN A 93 9.94 12.30 -2.05
N THR A 94 9.87 11.01 -2.37
CA THR A 94 8.58 10.32 -2.50
C THR A 94 7.84 10.35 -1.17
N VAL A 95 6.59 10.81 -1.19
CA VAL A 95 5.69 10.86 -0.04
C VAL A 95 4.63 9.77 -0.19
N HIS A 96 4.47 8.92 0.82
CA HIS A 96 3.38 7.96 0.86
C HIS A 96 2.38 8.34 1.95
N LEU A 97 1.12 8.00 1.71
CA LEU A 97 0.05 8.01 2.71
C LEU A 97 -0.52 6.60 2.83
N ALA A 98 -0.56 6.07 4.03
CA ALA A 98 -1.25 4.84 4.36
C ALA A 98 -2.41 5.12 5.31
N ALA A 99 -3.52 4.43 5.13
CA ALA A 99 -4.70 4.48 6.01
C ALA A 99 -4.89 3.14 6.71
N LEU A 100 -5.33 3.21 7.98
CA LEU A 100 -5.87 2.07 8.71
C LEU A 100 -7.36 1.93 8.34
N MET A 101 -7.74 0.82 7.77
CA MET A 101 -9.10 0.51 7.32
C MET A 101 -9.50 -0.84 7.90
N ASP A 102 -10.37 -0.83 8.89
CA ASP A 102 -10.71 -2.02 9.68
C ASP A 102 -9.40 -2.73 10.13
N ASP A 103 -9.21 -3.98 9.77
CA ASP A 103 -8.03 -4.78 10.12
C ASP A 103 -6.96 -4.78 9.01
N SER A 104 -6.91 -3.72 8.18
CA SER A 104 -5.97 -3.62 7.06
C SER A 104 -5.32 -2.25 7.00
N ILE A 105 -4.05 -2.22 6.61
CA ILE A 105 -3.33 -0.98 6.31
C ILE A 105 -3.07 -0.95 4.81
N ILE A 106 -3.54 0.08 4.11
CA ILE A 106 -3.42 0.23 2.67
C ILE A 106 -2.77 1.56 2.28
N TYR A 107 -2.02 1.59 1.18
CA TYR A 107 -1.57 2.84 0.58
C TYR A 107 -2.75 3.54 -0.10
N VAL A 108 -3.07 4.77 0.33
CA VAL A 108 -4.21 5.53 -0.19
C VAL A 108 -3.80 6.72 -1.06
N ASP A 109 -2.58 7.22 -0.90
CA ASP A 109 -2.00 8.21 -1.80
C ASP A 109 -0.47 8.08 -1.90
N LYS A 110 0.09 8.56 -3.01
CA LYS A 110 1.53 8.59 -3.28
C LYS A 110 1.85 9.81 -4.14
N VAL A 111 2.81 10.62 -3.70
CA VAL A 111 3.32 11.76 -4.45
C VAL A 111 4.79 11.50 -4.77
N GLU A 112 5.11 11.41 -6.07
CA GLU A 112 6.45 11.14 -6.57
C GLU A 112 6.71 11.91 -7.87
N ASP A 113 7.97 12.14 -8.21
CA ASP A 113 8.33 12.71 -9.51
C ASP A 113 8.22 11.65 -10.62
N ALA A 114 7.81 12.09 -11.82
CA ALA A 114 7.63 11.21 -12.97
C ALA A 114 8.93 10.52 -13.44
N SER A 115 10.10 11.07 -13.07
CA SER A 115 11.44 10.59 -13.43
C SER A 115 12.10 9.75 -12.32
N GLY A 116 11.44 9.54 -11.19
CA GLY A 116 11.98 8.81 -10.03
C GLY A 116 12.08 7.31 -10.25
N VAL A 117 12.90 6.65 -9.41
CA VAL A 117 12.93 5.19 -9.33
C VAL A 117 11.57 4.72 -8.83
N ARG A 118 10.90 3.84 -9.58
CA ARG A 118 9.60 3.29 -9.17
C ARG A 118 9.78 2.35 -7.99
N MET A 119 9.23 2.73 -6.86
CA MET A 119 9.14 1.88 -5.67
C MET A 119 7.97 0.91 -5.79
N TYR A 120 8.05 -0.20 -5.07
CA TYR A 120 7.02 -1.25 -5.10
C TYR A 120 5.63 -0.78 -4.65
N SER A 121 5.56 0.26 -3.79
CA SER A 121 4.31 0.80 -3.26
C SER A 121 3.36 1.30 -4.36
N ARG A 122 2.12 0.83 -4.32
CA ARG A 122 1.04 1.24 -5.22
C ARG A 122 -0.19 1.66 -4.41
N VAL A 123 -0.86 2.72 -4.81
CA VAL A 123 -2.15 3.11 -4.23
C VAL A 123 -3.14 1.95 -4.38
N GLY A 124 -3.86 1.63 -3.30
CA GLY A 124 -4.76 0.48 -3.19
C GLY A 124 -4.08 -0.83 -2.76
N ALA A 125 -2.74 -0.90 -2.75
CA ALA A 125 -2.05 -2.10 -2.29
C ALA A 125 -1.96 -2.16 -0.77
N PRO A 126 -2.00 -3.39 -0.17
CA PRO A 126 -1.77 -3.56 1.25
C PRO A 126 -0.32 -3.20 1.61
N VAL A 127 -0.17 -2.61 2.80
CA VAL A 127 1.13 -2.29 3.38
C VAL A 127 1.76 -3.55 3.98
N ARG A 128 3.07 -3.73 3.81
CA ARG A 128 3.84 -4.75 4.51
C ARG A 128 4.09 -4.28 5.95
N THR A 129 3.18 -4.65 6.85
CA THR A 129 3.07 -4.06 8.20
C THR A 129 4.30 -4.21 9.07
N HIS A 130 5.02 -5.35 8.96
CA HIS A 130 6.17 -5.69 9.79
C HIS A 130 7.51 -5.09 9.31
N CYS A 131 7.58 -4.59 8.07
CA CYS A 131 8.81 -4.14 7.43
C CYS A 131 8.66 -2.83 6.62
N SER A 132 7.64 -2.01 6.95
CA SER A 132 7.48 -0.69 6.36
C SER A 132 7.31 0.39 7.43
N GLY A 133 7.87 1.58 7.20
CA GLY A 133 7.78 2.69 8.14
C GLY A 133 6.34 3.07 8.47
N VAL A 134 5.46 3.22 7.45
CA VAL A 134 4.03 3.58 7.67
C VAL A 134 3.27 2.48 8.42
N GLY A 135 3.54 1.21 8.13
CA GLY A 135 2.92 0.09 8.83
C GLY A 135 3.28 0.10 10.31
N LYS A 136 4.58 0.20 10.63
CA LYS A 136 5.08 0.25 12.01
C LYS A 136 4.59 1.50 12.75
N ALA A 137 4.55 2.67 12.08
CA ALA A 137 4.03 3.91 12.68
C ALA A 137 2.55 3.79 13.07
N ILE A 138 1.71 3.16 12.25
CA ILE A 138 0.30 2.92 12.59
C ILE A 138 0.19 1.90 13.72
N LEU A 139 0.85 0.74 13.59
CA LEU A 139 0.79 -0.35 14.59
C LEU A 139 1.22 0.08 15.99
N ALA A 140 2.20 0.98 16.09
CA ALA A 140 2.66 1.51 17.37
C ALA A 140 1.63 2.39 18.09
N ASN A 141 0.63 2.92 17.37
CA ASN A 141 -0.32 3.92 17.85
C ASN A 141 -1.78 3.44 17.87
N ILE A 142 -2.02 2.13 17.73
CA ILE A 142 -3.32 1.48 17.92
C ILE A 142 -3.29 0.56 19.13
N ASP A 143 -4.47 0.23 19.68
CA ASP A 143 -4.55 -0.69 20.80
C ASP A 143 -4.10 -2.12 20.43
N VAL A 144 -3.78 -2.92 21.46
CA VAL A 144 -3.20 -4.26 21.27
C VAL A 144 -4.17 -5.19 20.53
N GLY A 145 -5.47 -5.13 20.82
CA GLY A 145 -6.47 -5.99 20.17
C GLY A 145 -6.59 -5.71 18.68
N HIS A 146 -6.62 -4.44 18.30
CA HIS A 146 -6.64 -4.04 16.88
C HIS A 146 -5.31 -4.39 16.18
N ARG A 147 -4.18 -4.19 16.87
CA ARG A 147 -2.86 -4.60 16.37
C ARG A 147 -2.81 -6.11 16.08
N ASP A 148 -3.37 -6.93 16.95
CA ASP A 148 -3.43 -8.38 16.78
C ASP A 148 -4.29 -8.77 15.58
N ALA A 149 -5.42 -8.09 15.36
CA ALA A 149 -6.27 -8.30 14.20
C ALA A 149 -5.55 -7.96 12.88
N VAL A 150 -4.89 -6.78 12.81
CA VAL A 150 -4.09 -6.37 11.64
C VAL A 150 -2.96 -7.37 11.35
N LEU A 151 -2.27 -7.85 12.39
CA LEU A 151 -1.14 -8.78 12.24
C LEU A 151 -1.55 -10.23 12.00
N ALA A 152 -2.82 -10.60 12.19
CA ALA A 152 -3.31 -11.96 12.00
C ALA A 152 -3.08 -12.50 10.58
N SER A 153 -3.04 -11.64 9.58
CA SER A 153 -2.80 -11.98 8.17
C SER A 153 -1.35 -11.78 7.72
N THR A 154 -0.44 -11.37 8.62
CA THR A 154 0.96 -11.09 8.28
C THR A 154 1.71 -12.40 8.00
N ASP A 155 2.36 -12.49 6.85
CA ASP A 155 3.12 -13.66 6.41
C ASP A 155 4.52 -13.76 7.04
N TRP A 156 5.01 -12.72 7.73
CA TRP A 156 6.34 -12.60 8.34
C TRP A 156 7.50 -12.95 7.38
N ALA A 157 7.27 -12.73 6.09
CA ALA A 157 8.28 -13.03 5.06
C ALA A 157 9.55 -12.20 5.27
N LYS A 158 10.70 -12.83 5.11
CA LYS A 158 12.00 -12.16 5.11
C LYS A 158 12.29 -11.66 3.71
N TYR A 159 12.45 -10.36 3.55
CA TYR A 159 12.76 -9.69 2.28
C TYR A 159 14.23 -9.31 2.19
N THR A 160 14.82 -8.87 3.32
CA THR A 160 16.23 -8.48 3.44
C THR A 160 16.81 -9.03 4.74
N GLU A 161 18.09 -8.79 4.99
CA GLU A 161 18.71 -9.15 6.28
C GLU A 161 18.17 -8.30 7.45
N ASN A 162 17.62 -7.11 7.16
CA ASN A 162 17.09 -6.20 8.17
C ASN A 162 15.59 -6.44 8.47
N THR A 163 14.91 -7.30 7.71
CA THR A 163 13.47 -7.56 7.90
C THR A 163 13.19 -8.13 9.30
N ILE A 164 12.29 -7.50 10.03
CA ILE A 164 11.76 -8.03 11.29
C ILE A 164 10.83 -9.22 10.96
N THR A 165 11.21 -10.44 11.38
CA THR A 165 10.49 -11.67 11.00
C THR A 165 9.73 -12.32 12.15
N THR A 166 9.68 -11.69 13.33
CA THR A 166 8.99 -12.24 14.49
C THR A 166 8.11 -11.19 15.16
N ARG A 167 7.00 -11.67 15.76
CA ARG A 167 6.11 -10.84 16.55
C ARG A 167 6.84 -10.14 17.70
N SER A 168 7.66 -10.86 18.45
CA SER A 168 8.39 -10.31 19.60
C SER A 168 9.40 -9.23 19.17
N GLY A 169 10.09 -9.42 18.04
CA GLY A 169 10.99 -8.41 17.49
C GLY A 169 10.22 -7.13 17.08
N LEU A 170 9.06 -7.32 16.45
CA LEU A 170 8.20 -6.18 16.10
C LEU A 170 7.66 -5.47 17.33
N ASP A 171 7.24 -6.18 18.38
CA ASP A 171 6.69 -5.56 19.59
C ASP A 171 7.74 -4.67 20.30
N VAL A 172 9.01 -5.05 20.29
CA VAL A 172 10.12 -4.21 20.82
C VAL A 172 10.27 -2.94 20.00
N GLU A 173 10.26 -3.07 18.67
CA GLU A 173 10.37 -1.92 17.75
C GLU A 173 9.15 -0.98 17.90
N LEU A 174 7.93 -1.53 18.00
CA LEU A 174 6.72 -0.73 18.18
C LEU A 174 6.69 0.05 19.50
N ALA A 175 7.24 -0.51 20.56
CA ALA A 175 7.37 0.19 21.85
C ALA A 175 8.29 1.42 21.72
N ALA A 176 9.44 1.27 21.05
CA ALA A 176 10.34 2.38 20.78
C ALA A 176 9.69 3.45 19.88
N ILE A 177 8.94 3.04 18.85
CA ILE A 177 8.21 3.94 17.95
C ILE A 177 7.14 4.73 18.71
N ALA A 178 6.39 4.08 19.61
CA ALA A 178 5.36 4.75 20.41
C ALA A 178 5.95 5.84 21.32
N GLU A 179 7.16 5.62 21.86
CA GLU A 179 7.87 6.57 22.71
C GLU A 179 8.45 7.74 21.91
N GLN A 180 9.11 7.47 20.78
CA GLN A 180 9.78 8.50 19.97
C GLN A 180 8.85 9.24 18.99
N GLY A 181 7.69 8.66 18.64
CA GLY A 181 6.67 9.26 17.76
C GLY A 181 6.95 9.18 16.25
N TRP A 182 7.89 8.33 15.81
CA TRP A 182 8.20 8.10 14.41
C TRP A 182 8.79 6.71 14.18
N ALA A 183 8.70 6.18 12.97
CA ALA A 183 9.20 4.88 12.57
C ALA A 183 10.19 5.02 11.41
N VAL A 184 11.03 4.01 11.21
CA VAL A 184 11.89 3.88 10.03
C VAL A 184 11.62 2.56 9.29
N ASP A 185 12.01 2.49 8.04
CA ASP A 185 12.33 1.28 7.31
C ASP A 185 13.79 1.45 6.86
N ASP A 186 14.70 0.73 7.47
CA ASP A 186 16.13 0.75 7.16
C ASP A 186 16.51 -0.40 6.23
N GLY A 187 15.97 -0.36 5.01
CA GLY A 187 16.18 -1.45 4.06
C GLY A 187 15.55 -2.76 4.53
N GLU A 188 14.39 -2.70 5.19
CA GLU A 188 13.70 -3.87 5.73
C GLU A 188 12.87 -4.58 4.66
N PHE A 189 12.30 -3.83 3.71
CA PHE A 189 11.54 -4.41 2.59
C PHE A 189 12.38 -4.43 1.30
N GLU A 190 13.02 -3.33 0.94
CA GLU A 190 13.93 -3.20 -0.19
C GLU A 190 15.27 -2.69 0.34
N ASP A 191 16.35 -3.46 0.20
CA ASP A 191 17.65 -3.21 0.82
C ASP A 191 18.32 -1.88 0.40
N PHE A 192 17.90 -1.34 -0.73
CA PHE A 192 18.38 -0.06 -1.28
C PHE A 192 17.51 1.14 -0.90
N VAL A 193 16.44 0.95 -0.10
CA VAL A 193 15.47 1.97 0.28
C VAL A 193 15.60 2.33 1.75
N ASN A 194 15.52 3.63 2.05
CA ASN A 194 15.30 4.17 3.39
C ASN A 194 13.95 4.86 3.47
N CYS A 195 13.29 4.75 4.62
CA CYS A 195 12.03 5.43 4.86
C CYS A 195 11.96 5.94 6.31
N VAL A 196 11.42 7.15 6.48
CA VAL A 196 10.99 7.68 7.78
C VAL A 196 9.50 7.94 7.72
N ALA A 197 8.75 7.55 8.76
CA ALA A 197 7.30 7.67 8.81
C ALA A 197 6.84 8.27 10.14
N VAL A 198 5.74 9.05 10.08
CA VAL A 198 5.07 9.61 11.25
C VAL A 198 3.60 9.23 11.24
N PRO A 199 3.00 8.91 12.39
CA PRO A 199 1.58 8.59 12.47
C PRO A 199 0.71 9.84 12.28
N ILE A 200 -0.51 9.65 11.78
CA ILE A 200 -1.57 10.65 11.75
C ILE A 200 -2.58 10.24 12.81
N ILE A 201 -2.64 11.00 13.90
CA ILE A 201 -3.45 10.69 15.08
C ILE A 201 -4.54 11.76 15.20
N SER A 202 -5.78 11.39 14.85
CA SER A 202 -6.97 12.21 15.06
C SER A 202 -7.52 12.03 16.47
N ARG A 203 -8.65 12.71 16.78
CA ARG A 203 -9.36 12.49 18.06
C ARG A 203 -9.87 11.07 18.23
N ALA A 204 -10.12 10.35 17.14
CA ALA A 204 -10.57 8.96 17.16
C ALA A 204 -9.41 7.95 17.33
N GLY A 205 -8.15 8.41 17.35
CA GLY A 205 -6.95 7.57 17.40
C GLY A 205 -6.13 7.64 16.11
N ALA A 206 -5.22 6.69 15.94
CA ALA A 206 -4.39 6.62 14.74
C ALA A 206 -5.24 6.19 13.54
N VAL A 207 -5.34 7.06 12.54
CA VAL A 207 -6.13 6.85 11.31
C VAL A 207 -5.24 6.50 10.11
N GLY A 208 -3.93 6.72 10.22
CA GLY A 208 -2.99 6.47 9.16
C GLY A 208 -1.57 6.91 9.51
N ALA A 209 -0.71 6.95 8.50
CA ALA A 209 0.65 7.48 8.59
C ALA A 209 1.10 8.06 7.25
N LEU A 210 1.99 9.03 7.29
CA LEU A 210 2.73 9.50 6.13
C LEU A 210 4.21 9.15 6.24
N SER A 211 4.88 8.94 5.10
CA SER A 211 6.32 8.68 5.07
C SER A 211 7.05 9.46 3.99
N LEU A 212 8.33 9.70 4.21
CA LEU A 212 9.30 10.09 3.20
C LEU A 212 10.20 8.91 2.91
N THR A 213 10.42 8.64 1.61
CA THR A 213 11.23 7.52 1.15
C THR A 213 12.31 8.01 0.20
N ALA A 214 13.50 7.47 0.35
CA ALA A 214 14.66 7.76 -0.49
C ALA A 214 15.43 6.48 -0.84
N ILE A 215 16.25 6.57 -1.90
CA ILE A 215 17.27 5.57 -2.19
C ILE A 215 18.45 5.80 -1.25
N ARG A 216 18.90 4.78 -0.52
CA ARG A 216 19.95 4.84 0.50
C ARG A 216 21.26 5.47 0.01
N MET A 217 21.62 5.24 -1.25
CA MET A 217 22.80 5.80 -1.87
C MET A 217 22.69 7.29 -2.20
N VAL A 218 21.46 7.83 -2.23
CA VAL A 218 21.19 9.25 -2.53
C VAL A 218 20.99 10.05 -1.25
N GLU A 219 20.21 9.50 -0.31
CA GLU A 219 19.91 10.13 0.96
C GLU A 219 19.80 9.05 2.05
N ASP A 220 20.60 9.17 3.10
CA ASP A 220 20.61 8.23 4.21
C ASP A 220 19.50 8.52 5.24
N LEU A 221 19.34 7.63 6.23
CA LEU A 221 18.32 7.78 7.27
C LEU A 221 18.50 9.04 8.12
N ASP A 222 19.74 9.44 8.42
CA ASP A 222 19.97 10.59 9.27
C ASP A 222 19.61 11.88 8.55
N GLN A 223 19.86 11.95 7.25
CA GLN A 223 19.38 13.03 6.39
C GLN A 223 17.85 13.07 6.34
N LEU A 224 17.18 11.93 6.13
CA LEU A 224 15.70 11.85 6.16
C LEU A 224 15.12 12.29 7.51
N LYS A 225 15.74 11.90 8.64
CA LYS A 225 15.30 12.29 9.99
C LYS A 225 15.34 13.80 10.21
N THR A 226 16.16 14.55 9.48
CA THR A 226 16.15 16.03 9.54
C THR A 226 14.81 16.64 9.12
N ARG A 227 13.99 15.87 8.36
CA ARG A 227 12.66 16.28 7.88
C ARG A 227 11.53 15.99 8.88
N LEU A 228 11.83 15.27 9.98
CA LEU A 228 10.81 14.87 10.98
C LEU A 228 9.97 16.05 11.49
N PRO A 229 10.51 17.23 11.83
CA PRO A 229 9.67 18.34 12.31
C PRO A 229 8.61 18.77 11.27
N LEU A 230 8.97 18.81 9.98
CA LEU A 230 8.05 19.17 8.89
C LEU A 230 7.01 18.08 8.66
N MET A 231 7.42 16.81 8.73
CA MET A 231 6.51 15.67 8.61
C MET A 231 5.48 15.65 9.73
N GLN A 232 5.92 15.83 10.98
CA GLN A 232 5.06 15.88 12.15
C GLN A 232 4.08 17.07 12.08
N GLN A 233 4.54 18.24 11.65
CA GLN A 233 3.67 19.39 11.40
C GLN A 233 2.60 19.08 10.34
N THR A 234 3.00 18.40 9.25
CA THR A 234 2.08 17.99 8.16
C THR A 234 1.06 16.97 8.68
N ALA A 235 1.49 15.95 9.42
CA ALA A 235 0.60 14.96 10.02
C ALA A 235 -0.40 15.60 11.01
N GLN A 236 0.05 16.54 11.85
CA GLN A 236 -0.82 17.29 12.75
C GLN A 236 -1.83 18.18 12.01
N GLN A 237 -1.43 18.80 10.90
CA GLN A 237 -2.37 19.57 10.07
C GLN A 237 -3.47 18.65 9.54
N ILE A 238 -3.11 17.51 8.94
CA ILE A 238 -4.07 16.53 8.42
C ILE A 238 -5.00 16.04 9.53
N ALA A 239 -4.46 15.69 10.70
CA ALA A 239 -5.24 15.23 11.84
C ALA A 239 -6.27 16.24 12.34
N ARG A 240 -5.95 17.55 12.34
CA ARG A 240 -6.88 18.62 12.71
C ARG A 240 -8.01 18.82 11.71
N GLU A 241 -7.72 18.63 10.43
CA GLU A 241 -8.72 18.78 9.35
C GLU A 241 -9.68 17.60 9.29
N LEU A 242 -9.29 16.45 9.84
CA LEU A 242 -10.16 15.26 9.99
C LEU A 242 -11.10 15.35 11.21
N GLY A 243 -10.81 16.18 12.20
CA GLY A 243 -11.59 16.33 13.44
C GLY A 243 -10.88 15.74 14.64
#